data_86bed8173c4d5b148c0e67a1c6e91ec3
#
_entry.id   86bed8173c4d5b148c0e67a1c6e91ec3
#
_cell.length_a   1.000
_cell.length_b   1.000
_cell.length_c   1.000
_cell.angle_alpha   90.00
_cell.angle_beta   90.00
_cell.angle_gamma   90.00
#
_symmetry.space_group_name_H-M   'P 1'
#
loop_
_entity.id
_entity.type
_entity.pdbx_description
1 polymer ?
#
loop_
_entity_poly.entity_id
_entity_poly.type
_entity_poly.pdbx_seq_one_letter_code
_entity_poly.pdbx_strand_id
1 'polypeptide(L)'
;STVTAGIVSAKARTLGVYNQGVESFIQTDAAINQGNSGGALVNARGELVGINSVLYSPTGAYSGYGFAIPASIMKKVVADLKEYGTVQRAILGIKGTPINDEQQLMDEAMKKQIKDLGAVDGVWVREIIEGGSAAGKLQENDVIIGIDGKRVKNFAELQEGLAKHRPG
;
A
#
# COMPACT_ATOMS: atom_id res chain seq x y z
N SER A 1 13.66 26.15 8.13
CA SER A 1 12.71 25.04 8.35
C SER A 1 11.33 25.45 7.89
N THR A 2 10.64 24.63 7.14
CA THR A 2 9.30 24.89 6.66
C THR A 2 8.31 23.99 7.41
N VAL A 3 7.24 24.58 7.92
CA VAL A 3 6.11 23.88 8.53
C VAL A 3 4.88 24.16 7.67
N THR A 4 4.16 23.10 7.30
CA THR A 4 2.89 23.19 6.58
C THR A 4 1.82 22.45 7.36
N ALA A 5 0.57 22.81 7.17
CA ALA A 5 -0.56 22.15 7.84
C ALA A 5 -1.63 21.77 6.79
N GLY A 6 -2.38 20.75 7.10
CA GLY A 6 -3.47 20.24 6.27
C GLY A 6 -4.16 19.06 6.94
N ILE A 7 -4.89 18.28 6.16
CA ILE A 7 -5.61 17.08 6.62
C ILE A 7 -5.14 15.85 5.86
N VAL A 8 -5.47 14.68 6.39
CA VAL A 8 -5.34 13.41 5.65
C VAL A 8 -6.49 13.33 4.64
N SER A 9 -6.16 13.41 3.36
CA SER A 9 -7.13 13.35 2.25
C SER A 9 -7.48 11.92 1.86
N ALA A 10 -6.50 10.99 1.95
CA ALA A 10 -6.70 9.57 1.70
C ALA A 10 -5.60 8.72 2.39
N LYS A 11 -5.86 7.42 2.50
CA LYS A 11 -4.89 6.41 2.94
C LYS A 11 -4.79 5.28 1.91
N ALA A 12 -3.74 4.49 2.00
CA ALA A 12 -3.47 3.36 1.10
C ALA A 12 -3.47 3.75 -0.39
N ARG A 13 -2.90 4.91 -0.72
CA ARG A 13 -2.80 5.37 -2.10
C ARG A 13 -1.65 4.66 -2.81
N THR A 14 -1.96 4.12 -3.98
CA THR A 14 -1.00 3.57 -4.94
C THR A 14 -0.81 4.57 -6.06
N LEU A 15 0.42 4.83 -6.45
CA LEU A 15 0.77 5.82 -7.47
C LEU A 15 1.37 5.18 -8.73
N GLY A 16 1.72 3.87 -8.66
CA GLY A 16 2.35 3.15 -9.76
C GLY A 16 3.79 3.59 -10.05
N VAL A 17 4.45 4.19 -9.06
CA VAL A 17 5.82 4.72 -9.21
C VAL A 17 6.87 3.62 -9.03
N TYR A 18 6.56 2.61 -8.23
CA TYR A 18 7.48 1.53 -7.89
C TYR A 18 6.95 0.18 -8.40
N ASN A 19 7.57 -0.36 -9.43
CA ASN A 19 7.18 -1.66 -10.03
C ASN A 19 7.27 -2.87 -9.07
N GLN A 20 8.02 -2.76 -7.98
CA GLN A 20 8.23 -3.84 -6.99
C GLN A 20 8.21 -3.32 -5.54
N GLY A 21 7.75 -2.11 -5.31
CA GLY A 21 7.67 -1.48 -3.99
C GLY A 21 6.30 -1.66 -3.34
N VAL A 22 6.27 -1.56 -2.01
CA VAL A 22 5.00 -1.39 -1.28
C VAL A 22 4.58 0.06 -1.45
N GLU A 23 3.49 0.27 -2.17
CA GLU A 23 2.87 1.57 -2.32
C GLU A 23 1.59 1.62 -1.49
N SER A 24 1.69 2.20 -0.32
CA SER A 24 0.56 2.51 0.55
C SER A 24 0.83 3.87 1.20
N PHE A 25 0.54 4.94 0.45
CA PHE A 25 0.82 6.30 0.91
C PHE A 25 -0.35 6.92 1.66
N ILE A 26 -0.02 7.80 2.62
CA ILE A 26 -0.96 8.77 3.16
C ILE A 26 -0.97 9.96 2.18
N GLN A 27 -2.13 10.31 1.66
CA GLN A 27 -2.33 11.53 0.89
C GLN A 27 -2.75 12.66 1.84
N THR A 28 -2.17 13.85 1.66
CA THR A 28 -2.47 15.05 2.43
C THR A 28 -2.52 16.27 1.52
N ASP A 29 -3.30 17.27 1.87
CA ASP A 29 -3.29 18.59 1.24
C ASP A 29 -2.29 19.55 1.90
N ALA A 30 -1.62 19.14 2.99
CA ALA A 30 -0.46 19.86 3.51
C ALA A 30 0.63 19.92 2.43
N ALA A 31 1.12 21.11 2.12
CA ALA A 31 2.08 21.29 1.04
C ALA A 31 3.38 20.54 1.32
N ILE A 32 3.72 19.58 0.46
CA ILE A 32 4.99 18.86 0.48
C ILE A 32 5.81 19.34 -0.72
N ASN A 33 6.96 19.94 -0.43
CA ASN A 33 7.86 20.50 -1.43
C ASN A 33 9.31 20.12 -1.10
N GLN A 34 10.20 20.49 -2.00
CA GLN A 34 11.62 20.44 -1.74
C GLN A 34 11.94 21.28 -0.48
N GLY A 35 12.54 20.66 0.53
CA GLY A 35 12.88 21.29 1.83
C GLY A 35 12.10 20.74 3.04
N ASN A 36 10.89 20.11 2.85
CA ASN A 36 10.22 19.36 3.91
C ASN A 36 10.08 17.86 3.59
N SER A 37 10.54 17.42 2.43
CA SER A 37 10.67 16.00 2.09
C SER A 37 11.66 15.31 3.05
N GLY A 38 11.33 14.09 3.50
CA GLY A 38 12.05 13.39 4.57
C GLY A 38 11.69 13.88 5.98
N GLY A 39 10.94 14.99 6.10
CA GLY A 39 10.44 15.50 7.36
C GLY A 39 9.25 14.70 7.91
N ALA A 40 8.98 14.89 9.20
CA ALA A 40 7.89 14.21 9.88
C ALA A 40 6.52 14.77 9.47
N LEU A 41 5.56 13.91 9.19
CA LEU A 41 4.13 14.20 9.22
C LEU A 41 3.62 13.81 10.61
N VAL A 42 3.10 14.78 11.36
CA VAL A 42 2.61 14.56 12.73
C VAL A 42 1.13 14.93 12.85
N ASN A 43 0.44 14.31 13.78
CA ASN A 43 -0.93 14.69 14.11
C ASN A 43 -0.97 15.84 15.12
N ALA A 44 -2.18 16.29 15.49
CA ALA A 44 -2.37 17.39 16.42
C ALA A 44 -1.83 17.12 17.85
N ARG A 45 -1.52 15.85 18.18
CA ARG A 45 -0.89 15.47 19.45
C ARG A 45 0.64 15.39 19.36
N GLY A 46 1.24 15.70 18.20
CA GLY A 46 2.67 15.59 17.97
C GLY A 46 3.15 14.14 17.69
N GLU A 47 2.24 13.20 17.51
CA GLU A 47 2.59 11.81 17.21
C GLU A 47 2.95 11.66 15.72
N LEU A 48 4.04 10.93 15.43
CA LEU A 48 4.48 10.65 14.07
C LEU A 48 3.48 9.73 13.36
N VAL A 49 2.88 10.21 12.28
CA VAL A 49 1.97 9.45 11.42
C VAL A 49 2.60 9.04 10.10
N GLY A 50 3.62 9.76 9.64
CA GLY A 50 4.32 9.42 8.40
C GLY A 50 5.60 10.23 8.18
N ILE A 51 6.29 9.90 7.09
CA ILE A 51 7.46 10.64 6.58
C ILE A 51 7.08 11.25 5.24
N ASN A 52 7.20 12.56 5.11
CA ASN A 52 6.91 13.28 3.88
C ASN A 52 7.79 12.77 2.73
N SER A 53 7.18 12.50 1.59
CA SER A 53 7.88 12.07 0.40
C SER A 53 7.52 12.98 -0.76
N VAL A 54 8.52 13.62 -1.37
CA VAL A 54 8.34 14.29 -2.66
C VAL A 54 8.26 13.20 -3.70
N LEU A 55 7.04 12.77 -3.99
CA LEU A 55 6.78 11.88 -5.10
C LEU A 55 6.61 12.73 -6.36
N TYR A 56 6.96 12.12 -7.46
CA TYR A 56 7.00 12.71 -8.79
C TYR A 56 5.89 13.74 -9.03
N SER A 57 6.27 15.00 -9.14
CA SER A 57 5.48 16.05 -9.75
C SER A 57 6.11 16.36 -11.11
N PRO A 58 5.38 16.26 -12.22
CA PRO A 58 5.92 16.60 -13.54
C PRO A 58 6.52 17.99 -13.63
N THR A 59 6.07 18.91 -12.78
CA THR A 59 6.52 20.29 -12.71
C THR A 59 7.51 20.56 -11.57
N GLY A 60 7.76 19.57 -10.69
CA GLY A 60 8.56 19.74 -9.46
C GLY A 60 7.90 20.60 -8.38
N ALA A 61 6.66 21.08 -8.61
CA ALA A 61 5.92 21.93 -7.69
C ALA A 61 4.73 21.19 -7.05
N TYR A 62 4.32 21.63 -5.88
CA TYR A 62 3.11 21.18 -5.22
C TYR A 62 1.88 21.41 -6.10
N SER A 63 1.10 20.35 -6.34
CA SER A 63 -0.08 20.37 -7.22
C SER A 63 -1.41 20.20 -6.47
N GLY A 64 -1.45 20.61 -5.19
CA GLY A 64 -2.66 20.54 -4.36
C GLY A 64 -2.74 19.30 -3.45
N TYR A 65 -1.79 18.37 -3.54
CA TYR A 65 -1.70 17.19 -2.67
C TYR A 65 -0.24 16.72 -2.53
N GLY A 66 0.05 16.12 -1.39
CA GLY A 66 1.34 15.51 -1.09
C GLY A 66 1.15 14.09 -0.60
N PHE A 67 2.24 13.35 -0.50
CA PHE A 67 2.24 11.97 -0.06
C PHE A 67 3.25 11.74 1.05
N ALA A 68 2.90 10.87 2.01
CA ALA A 68 3.78 10.47 3.08
C ALA A 68 3.80 8.95 3.23
N ILE A 69 4.97 8.42 3.56
CA ILE A 69 5.14 7.00 3.90
C ILE A 69 4.57 6.79 5.30
N PRO A 70 3.62 5.86 5.53
CA PRO A 70 3.04 5.62 6.85
C PRO A 70 4.10 5.22 7.90
N ALA A 71 3.95 5.73 9.12
CA ALA A 71 4.84 5.42 10.24
C ALA A 71 4.87 3.91 10.57
N SER A 72 3.78 3.17 10.29
CA SER A 72 3.71 1.71 10.46
C SER A 72 4.69 0.98 9.54
N ILE A 73 4.80 1.40 8.29
CA ILE A 73 5.76 0.85 7.32
C ILE A 73 7.18 1.28 7.69
N MET A 74 7.37 2.56 7.98
CA MET A 74 8.68 3.12 8.34
C MET A 74 9.30 2.39 9.52
N LYS A 75 8.55 2.14 10.59
CA LYS A 75 9.06 1.45 11.80
C LYS A 75 9.67 0.09 11.48
N LYS A 76 8.98 -0.72 10.67
CA LYS A 76 9.46 -2.05 10.25
C LYS A 76 10.69 -1.95 9.38
N VAL A 77 10.68 -1.06 8.37
CA VAL A 77 11.80 -0.84 7.46
C VAL A 77 13.06 -0.41 8.23
N VAL A 78 12.94 0.54 9.15
CA VAL A 78 14.06 1.00 9.98
C VAL A 78 14.58 -0.13 10.89
N ALA A 79 13.68 -0.91 11.49
CA ALA A 79 14.08 -2.05 12.32
C ALA A 79 14.89 -3.08 11.50
N ASP A 80 14.39 -3.44 10.30
CA ASP A 80 15.09 -4.38 9.43
C ASP A 80 16.47 -3.86 8.99
N LEU A 81 16.55 -2.59 8.57
CA LEU A 81 17.82 -1.98 8.16
C LEU A 81 18.84 -1.96 9.29
N LYS A 82 18.40 -1.71 10.53
CA LYS A 82 19.28 -1.73 11.71
C LYS A 82 19.75 -3.14 12.06
N GLU A 83 18.90 -4.14 11.90
CA GLU A 83 19.19 -5.52 12.31
C GLU A 83 19.90 -6.33 11.21
N TYR A 84 19.49 -6.15 9.96
CA TYR A 84 19.94 -6.99 8.84
C TYR A 84 20.71 -6.21 7.75
N GLY A 85 20.75 -4.89 7.81
CA GLY A 85 21.29 -4.06 6.72
C GLY A 85 20.45 -4.04 5.45
N THR A 86 19.33 -4.78 5.42
CA THR A 86 18.44 -4.89 4.26
C THR A 86 17.00 -5.09 4.72
N VAL A 87 16.05 -4.62 3.91
CA VAL A 87 14.62 -4.75 4.22
C VAL A 87 14.15 -6.18 3.93
N GLN A 88 13.62 -6.85 4.94
CA GLN A 88 13.00 -8.15 4.83
C GLN A 88 11.55 -8.00 4.39
N ARG A 89 11.14 -8.59 3.27
CA ARG A 89 9.78 -8.46 2.73
C ARG A 89 9.11 -9.81 2.63
N ALA A 90 7.94 -9.94 3.27
CA ALA A 90 7.06 -11.08 3.03
C ALA A 90 6.39 -10.92 1.67
N ILE A 91 6.36 -12.00 0.89
CA ILE A 91 5.74 -12.07 -0.42
C ILE A 91 4.82 -13.29 -0.44
N LEU A 92 3.55 -13.09 -0.81
CA LEU A 92 2.60 -14.21 -0.93
C LEU A 92 2.87 -15.09 -2.15
N GLY A 93 3.41 -14.52 -3.23
CA GLY A 93 3.55 -15.24 -4.48
C GLY A 93 2.21 -15.47 -5.18
N ILE A 94 1.43 -14.41 -5.35
CA ILE A 94 0.15 -14.42 -6.07
C ILE A 94 0.12 -13.32 -7.13
N LYS A 95 -0.69 -13.52 -8.18
CA LYS A 95 -1.21 -12.42 -9.00
C LYS A 95 -2.66 -12.18 -8.57
N GLY A 96 -2.94 -10.97 -8.11
CA GLY A 96 -4.26 -10.59 -7.62
C GLY A 96 -4.80 -9.33 -8.29
N THR A 97 -6.11 -9.17 -8.25
CA THR A 97 -6.81 -7.99 -8.74
C THR A 97 -7.78 -7.51 -7.67
N PRO A 98 -7.83 -6.21 -7.33
CA PRO A 98 -8.87 -5.67 -6.46
C PRO A 98 -10.24 -5.89 -7.08
N ILE A 99 -11.19 -6.44 -6.31
CA ILE A 99 -12.53 -6.74 -6.86
C ILE A 99 -13.41 -5.51 -7.05
N ASN A 100 -13.05 -4.38 -6.44
CA ASN A 100 -13.75 -3.10 -6.56
C ASN A 100 -13.08 -2.11 -7.54
N ASP A 101 -12.07 -2.53 -8.28
CA ASP A 101 -11.38 -1.71 -9.28
C ASP A 101 -11.98 -1.95 -10.68
N GLU A 102 -13.03 -1.18 -11.00
CA GLU A 102 -13.73 -1.28 -12.30
C GLU A 102 -12.80 -1.06 -13.50
N GLN A 103 -11.69 -0.31 -13.34
CA GLN A 103 -10.74 -0.07 -14.43
C GLN A 103 -9.88 -1.30 -14.74
N GLN A 104 -9.62 -2.15 -13.76
CA GLN A 104 -8.91 -3.41 -13.95
C GLN A 104 -9.84 -4.57 -14.36
N LEU A 105 -11.14 -4.38 -14.20
CA LEU A 105 -12.18 -5.35 -14.57
C LEU A 105 -12.72 -5.05 -15.98
N MET A 106 -11.85 -5.06 -16.97
CA MET A 106 -12.20 -4.70 -18.35
C MET A 106 -13.05 -5.75 -19.08
N ASP A 107 -13.17 -6.97 -18.53
CA ASP A 107 -13.86 -8.09 -19.16
C ASP A 107 -15.15 -8.42 -18.40
N GLU A 108 -16.28 -8.52 -19.12
CA GLU A 108 -17.58 -8.92 -18.57
C GLU A 108 -17.56 -10.33 -17.96
N ALA A 109 -16.70 -11.22 -18.47
CA ALA A 109 -16.50 -12.54 -17.88
C ALA A 109 -15.88 -12.44 -16.47
N MET A 110 -14.91 -11.54 -16.28
CA MET A 110 -14.30 -11.24 -14.97
C MET A 110 -15.32 -10.66 -14.00
N LYS A 111 -16.13 -9.70 -14.43
CA LYS A 111 -17.18 -9.10 -13.61
C LYS A 111 -18.19 -10.13 -13.13
N LYS A 112 -18.60 -11.04 -14.03
CA LYS A 112 -19.49 -12.15 -13.67
C LYS A 112 -18.84 -13.08 -12.65
N GLN A 113 -17.59 -13.48 -12.87
CA GLN A 113 -16.86 -14.37 -11.98
C GLN A 113 -16.70 -13.77 -10.57
N ILE A 114 -16.37 -12.48 -10.48
CA ILE A 114 -16.29 -11.76 -9.20
C ILE A 114 -17.65 -11.70 -8.50
N LYS A 115 -18.73 -11.46 -9.24
CA LYS A 115 -20.07 -11.46 -8.67
C LYS A 115 -20.44 -12.81 -8.07
N ASP A 116 -20.02 -13.90 -8.71
CA ASP A 116 -20.26 -15.26 -8.23
C ASP A 116 -19.44 -15.61 -6.96
N LEU A 117 -18.33 -14.88 -6.67
CA LEU A 117 -17.51 -15.03 -5.46
C LEU A 117 -18.23 -14.50 -4.21
N GLY A 118 -19.28 -13.67 -4.35
CA GLY A 118 -20.07 -13.15 -3.23
C GLY A 118 -19.33 -12.16 -2.32
N ALA A 119 -18.13 -11.72 -2.70
CA ALA A 119 -17.36 -10.72 -1.96
C ALA A 119 -17.59 -9.33 -2.54
N VAL A 120 -17.65 -8.32 -1.67
CA VAL A 120 -17.91 -6.91 -2.05
C VAL A 120 -16.62 -6.13 -2.20
N ASP A 121 -15.58 -6.49 -1.44
CA ASP A 121 -14.25 -5.91 -1.50
C ASP A 121 -13.20 -6.97 -1.14
N GLY A 122 -11.95 -6.72 -1.50
CA GLY A 122 -10.83 -7.61 -1.27
C GLY A 122 -9.90 -7.73 -2.48
N VAL A 123 -8.97 -8.67 -2.41
CA VAL A 123 -8.05 -8.99 -3.49
C VAL A 123 -8.36 -10.40 -3.99
N TRP A 124 -8.84 -10.49 -5.21
CA TRP A 124 -9.10 -11.75 -5.89
C TRP A 124 -7.80 -12.40 -6.36
N VAL A 125 -7.54 -13.64 -5.93
CA VAL A 125 -6.39 -14.44 -6.33
C VAL A 125 -6.65 -15.04 -7.70
N ARG A 126 -5.95 -14.55 -8.71
CA ARG A 126 -6.09 -15.02 -10.10
C ARG A 126 -5.13 -16.14 -10.46
N GLU A 127 -3.95 -16.11 -9.86
CA GLU A 127 -2.88 -17.06 -10.13
C GLU A 127 -1.99 -17.19 -8.88
N ILE A 128 -1.58 -18.40 -8.58
CA ILE A 128 -0.60 -18.68 -7.53
C ILE A 128 0.74 -18.97 -8.20
N ILE A 129 1.77 -18.24 -7.81
CA ILE A 129 3.12 -18.43 -8.32
C ILE A 129 3.71 -19.70 -7.71
N GLU A 130 4.13 -20.62 -8.54
CA GLU A 130 4.75 -21.89 -8.12
C GLU A 130 5.99 -21.61 -7.25
N GLY A 131 6.10 -22.33 -6.12
CA GLY A 131 7.16 -22.09 -5.13
C GLY A 131 6.95 -20.84 -4.25
N GLY A 132 5.88 -20.07 -4.45
CA GLY A 132 5.49 -18.96 -3.59
C GLY A 132 4.91 -19.45 -2.25
N SER A 133 4.92 -18.57 -1.23
CA SER A 133 4.43 -18.92 0.13
C SER A 133 2.92 -19.19 0.19
N ALA A 134 2.15 -18.76 -0.80
CA ALA A 134 0.74 -19.06 -0.94
C ALA A 134 0.46 -20.47 -1.53
N ALA A 135 1.45 -21.09 -2.16
CA ALA A 135 1.27 -22.41 -2.77
C ALA A 135 0.85 -23.46 -1.74
N GLY A 136 -0.24 -24.17 -2.03
CA GLY A 136 -0.83 -25.17 -1.13
C GLY A 136 -1.62 -24.60 0.08
N LYS A 137 -1.71 -23.26 0.19
CA LYS A 137 -2.46 -22.57 1.26
C LYS A 137 -3.62 -21.74 0.73
N LEU A 138 -3.46 -21.16 -0.44
CA LEU A 138 -4.51 -20.45 -1.18
C LEU A 138 -4.80 -21.18 -2.48
N GLN A 139 -5.97 -20.93 -3.04
CA GLN A 139 -6.42 -21.44 -4.33
C GLN A 139 -6.74 -20.29 -5.27
N GLU A 140 -6.69 -20.55 -6.58
CA GLU A 140 -7.24 -19.62 -7.55
C GLU A 140 -8.73 -19.41 -7.29
N ASN A 141 -9.18 -18.18 -7.45
CA ASN A 141 -10.52 -17.70 -7.12
C ASN A 141 -10.78 -17.47 -5.63
N ASP A 142 -9.82 -17.66 -4.74
CA ASP A 142 -9.95 -17.13 -3.38
C ASP A 142 -10.00 -15.60 -3.40
N VAL A 143 -10.68 -15.00 -2.42
CA VAL A 143 -10.66 -13.57 -2.18
C VAL A 143 -10.03 -13.28 -0.82
N ILE A 144 -8.91 -12.58 -0.83
CA ILE A 144 -8.26 -12.13 0.40
C ILE A 144 -9.01 -10.91 0.92
N ILE A 145 -9.73 -11.07 2.03
CA ILE A 145 -10.55 -10.04 2.66
C ILE A 145 -9.94 -9.46 3.94
N GLY A 146 -8.84 -10.02 4.40
CA GLY A 146 -8.18 -9.57 5.63
C GLY A 146 -6.80 -10.16 5.82
N ILE A 147 -5.99 -9.47 6.62
CA ILE A 147 -4.67 -9.89 7.11
C ILE A 147 -4.53 -9.44 8.56
N ASP A 148 -4.05 -10.30 9.46
CA ASP A 148 -3.89 -10.03 10.90
C ASP A 148 -5.17 -9.49 11.57
N GLY A 149 -6.32 -10.00 11.19
CA GLY A 149 -7.62 -9.55 11.69
C GLY A 149 -8.05 -8.15 11.19
N LYS A 150 -7.31 -7.52 10.30
CA LYS A 150 -7.66 -6.26 9.65
C LYS A 150 -8.22 -6.52 8.26
N ARG A 151 -9.32 -5.83 7.94
CA ARG A 151 -9.95 -5.92 6.63
C ARG A 151 -9.02 -5.39 5.54
N VAL A 152 -9.00 -6.07 4.40
CA VAL A 152 -8.30 -5.69 3.17
C VAL A 152 -9.34 -5.42 2.10
N LYS A 153 -9.33 -4.21 1.54
CA LYS A 153 -10.26 -3.80 0.49
C LYS A 153 -9.63 -3.73 -0.89
N ASN A 154 -8.32 -3.56 -0.93
CA ASN A 154 -7.56 -3.38 -2.17
C ASN A 154 -6.13 -3.91 -2.02
N PHE A 155 -5.39 -3.90 -3.14
CA PHE A 155 -4.03 -4.43 -3.18
C PHE A 155 -3.04 -3.62 -2.32
N ALA A 156 -3.23 -2.30 -2.20
CA ALA A 156 -2.36 -1.46 -1.38
C ALA A 156 -2.49 -1.78 0.11
N GLU A 157 -3.72 -2.02 0.60
CA GLU A 157 -3.95 -2.45 1.99
C GLU A 157 -3.38 -3.85 2.26
N LEU A 158 -3.48 -4.78 1.29
CA LEU A 158 -2.82 -6.08 1.38
C LEU A 158 -1.31 -5.93 1.47
N GLN A 159 -0.70 -5.14 0.60
CA GLN A 159 0.73 -4.87 0.63
C GLN A 159 1.17 -4.20 1.94
N GLU A 160 0.38 -3.26 2.47
CA GLU A 160 0.66 -2.64 3.78
C GLU A 160 0.63 -3.67 4.91
N GLY A 161 -0.33 -4.58 4.89
CA GLY A 161 -0.39 -5.70 5.83
C GLY A 161 0.87 -6.55 5.74
N LEU A 162 1.20 -7.04 4.54
CA LEU A 162 2.37 -7.87 4.30
C LEU A 162 3.70 -7.17 4.63
N ALA A 163 3.78 -5.86 4.42
CA ALA A 163 4.99 -5.09 4.71
C ALA A 163 5.39 -5.08 6.20
N LYS A 164 4.49 -5.49 7.09
CA LYS A 164 4.75 -5.64 8.55
C LYS A 164 5.37 -6.98 8.89
N HIS A 165 5.36 -7.92 7.96
CA HIS A 165 5.87 -9.27 8.14
C HIS A 165 7.25 -9.44 7.50
N ARG A 166 7.95 -10.48 7.96
CA ARG A 166 9.21 -10.97 7.42
C ARG A 166 8.97 -12.28 6.67
N PRO A 167 9.88 -12.68 5.77
CA PRO A 167 9.82 -14.00 5.14
C PRO A 167 9.86 -15.13 6.17
N GLY A 168 9.09 -16.20 5.96
CA GLY A 168 9.06 -17.38 6.82
C GLY A 168 7.74 -17.67 7.50
#